data_bb0c05eb791b886b208fe782b05f99d0
#
_entry.id   bb0c05eb791b886b208fe782b05f99d0
#
_cell.length_a   1.000
_cell.length_b   1.000
_cell.length_c   1.000
_cell.angle_alpha   90.00
_cell.angle_beta   90.00
_cell.angle_gamma   90.00
#
_symmetry.space_group_name_H-M   'P 1'
#
loop_
_entity.id
_entity.type
_entity.pdbx_description
1 polymer ?
#
loop_
_entity_poly.entity_id
_entity_poly.type
_entity_poly.pdbx_seq_one_letter_code
_entity_poly.pdbx_strand_id
1 'polypeptide(L)'
;MADRTAAPATSGSPQRPATLPSLTGLRFLAALLVFVYHTSYLAGPLRPDSPITFFSDLELAQDVADVFLPAGRIGVAFFFVLSGFVLAWSAIPGERVTAFYRRRVLKIFPNHIVTWALALWLFASATPVEAWLSNLFLVHTFSNRPDIAMSVNFPSWSLCAEVLFYALFPLFIVLVRRISERWLWAWAGAMVAGVAAMAVVTKQFMAGGAPSPFGDLTANQEWFGYAFPPPRLFEFVLGMILARIVAAGMWPRIGLLPATALFCLGYWAALTVPDPYNFSLTTVVPIGMILCAAATSDLRGDDGPLARRPMVWLGNVSFAFYLVQGIVIFYGRPEVLGTRTYETLPALGMLLVLFLANLLAAWLLYSLVEQPVMRRWSRSKKRPAPGAAPGTAQTAPRNKGPVPSGEVV
;
A
#
# COMPACT_ATOMS: atom_id res chain seq x y z
N MET A 1 28.59 -53.61 -25.20
CA MET A 1 28.36 -53.07 -23.83
C MET A 1 28.82 -51.61 -23.85
N ALA A 2 27.90 -50.68 -24.03
CA ALA A 2 28.19 -49.25 -24.04
C ALA A 2 27.51 -48.66 -22.80
N ASP A 3 28.34 -48.18 -21.91
CA ASP A 3 27.98 -47.56 -20.65
C ASP A 3 27.39 -46.17 -20.92
N ARG A 4 26.09 -46.01 -20.63
CA ARG A 4 25.43 -44.69 -20.67
C ARG A 4 25.58 -44.07 -19.30
N THR A 5 26.62 -43.26 -19.12
CA THR A 5 26.73 -42.35 -17.99
C THR A 5 25.61 -41.28 -18.09
N ALA A 6 24.60 -41.42 -17.24
CA ALA A 6 23.56 -40.42 -17.06
C ALA A 6 24.18 -39.15 -16.47
N ALA A 7 24.06 -38.03 -17.17
CA ALA A 7 24.43 -36.70 -16.64
C ALA A 7 23.59 -36.38 -15.38
N PRO A 8 24.18 -35.79 -14.34
CA PRO A 8 23.44 -35.44 -13.14
C PRO A 8 22.42 -34.34 -13.48
N ALA A 9 21.17 -34.58 -13.12
CA ALA A 9 20.11 -33.57 -13.17
C ALA A 9 20.52 -32.38 -12.34
N THR A 10 20.68 -31.22 -12.95
CA THR A 10 20.86 -29.95 -12.25
C THR A 10 19.62 -29.69 -11.42
N SER A 11 19.74 -29.82 -10.11
CA SER A 11 18.75 -29.44 -9.13
C SER A 11 18.56 -27.93 -9.20
N GLY A 12 17.67 -27.45 -10.09
CA GLY A 12 17.22 -26.08 -10.13
C GLY A 12 16.50 -25.79 -8.80
N SER A 13 17.05 -24.88 -8.00
CA SER A 13 16.36 -24.37 -6.83
C SER A 13 14.96 -23.90 -7.25
N PRO A 14 13.90 -24.27 -6.52
CA PRO A 14 12.54 -23.89 -6.90
C PRO A 14 12.46 -22.38 -7.07
N GLN A 15 12.12 -21.93 -8.28
CA GLN A 15 11.97 -20.51 -8.58
C GLN A 15 10.82 -19.97 -7.75
N ARG A 16 11.12 -18.97 -6.89
CA ARG A 16 10.11 -18.29 -6.08
C ARG A 16 9.05 -17.67 -6.97
N PRO A 17 7.76 -17.78 -6.63
CA PRO A 17 6.71 -17.09 -7.38
C PRO A 17 6.95 -15.58 -7.35
N ALA A 18 6.80 -14.94 -8.51
CA ALA A 18 7.02 -13.50 -8.66
C ALA A 18 5.95 -12.66 -7.93
N THR A 19 4.78 -13.25 -7.68
CA THR A 19 3.63 -12.59 -7.03
C THR A 19 3.10 -13.44 -5.90
N LEU A 20 2.58 -12.75 -4.86
CA LEU A 20 1.92 -13.34 -3.70
C LEU A 20 0.46 -12.84 -3.69
N PRO A 21 -0.51 -13.63 -4.18
CA PRO A 21 -1.89 -13.20 -4.34
C PRO A 21 -2.56 -12.78 -3.03
N SER A 22 -2.30 -13.51 -1.93
CA SER A 22 -2.86 -13.17 -0.61
C SER A 22 -2.40 -11.81 -0.12
N LEU A 23 -1.15 -11.39 -0.39
CA LEU A 23 -0.68 -10.05 -0.05
C LEU A 23 -1.38 -8.98 -0.89
N THR A 24 -1.77 -9.30 -2.12
CA THR A 24 -2.60 -8.39 -2.93
C THR A 24 -3.99 -8.24 -2.30
N GLY A 25 -4.62 -9.34 -1.88
CA GLY A 25 -5.90 -9.30 -1.18
C GLY A 25 -5.87 -8.49 0.12
N LEU A 26 -4.81 -8.66 0.91
CA LEU A 26 -4.60 -7.93 2.18
C LEU A 26 -4.55 -6.40 1.99
N ARG A 27 -4.10 -5.90 0.83
CA ARG A 27 -4.13 -4.45 0.54
C ARG A 27 -5.53 -3.86 0.63
N PHE A 28 -6.53 -4.61 0.19
CA PHE A 28 -7.91 -4.12 0.26
C PHE A 28 -8.41 -4.04 1.70
N LEU A 29 -8.06 -5.02 2.54
CA LEU A 29 -8.44 -4.98 3.96
C LEU A 29 -7.81 -3.79 4.68
N ALA A 30 -6.55 -3.47 4.38
CA ALA A 30 -5.90 -2.27 4.91
C ALA A 30 -6.59 -0.98 4.42
N ALA A 31 -6.97 -0.91 3.13
CA ALA A 31 -7.71 0.23 2.58
C ALA A 31 -9.12 0.36 3.17
N LEU A 32 -9.76 -0.77 3.48
CA LEU A 32 -11.07 -0.82 4.14
C LEU A 32 -10.99 -0.29 5.58
N LEU A 33 -9.95 -0.63 6.35
CA LEU A 33 -9.72 -0.05 7.69
C LEU A 33 -9.65 1.48 7.61
N VAL A 34 -8.93 2.02 6.63
CA VAL A 34 -8.87 3.48 6.44
C VAL A 34 -10.20 4.06 5.99
N PHE A 35 -10.98 3.35 5.16
CA PHE A 35 -12.32 3.80 4.76
C PHE A 35 -13.26 3.90 5.96
N VAL A 36 -13.31 2.87 6.79
CA VAL A 36 -14.16 2.87 7.99
C VAL A 36 -13.75 3.99 8.94
N TYR A 37 -12.45 4.22 9.14
CA TYR A 37 -11.94 5.36 9.90
C TYR A 37 -12.41 6.70 9.34
N HIS A 38 -12.25 6.94 8.03
CA HIS A 38 -12.65 8.21 7.44
C HIS A 38 -14.16 8.45 7.50
N THR A 39 -14.98 7.38 7.42
CA THR A 39 -16.44 7.49 7.51
C THR A 39 -16.95 7.56 8.95
N SER A 40 -16.13 7.25 9.95
CA SER A 40 -16.46 7.39 11.37
C SER A 40 -16.25 8.81 11.91
N TYR A 41 -15.63 9.72 11.14
CA TYR A 41 -15.50 11.12 11.56
C TYR A 41 -16.85 11.78 11.80
N LEU A 42 -16.95 12.56 12.88
CA LEU A 42 -18.14 13.36 13.15
C LEU A 42 -18.24 14.52 12.16
N ALA A 43 -17.11 15.19 11.88
CA ALA A 43 -17.02 16.30 10.95
C ALA A 43 -15.77 16.16 10.05
N GLY A 44 -15.77 16.87 8.92
CA GLY A 44 -14.68 16.82 7.96
C GLY A 44 -13.40 17.44 8.49
N PRO A 45 -12.23 16.80 8.33
CA PRO A 45 -10.95 17.33 8.83
C PRO A 45 -10.52 18.61 8.12
N LEU A 46 -10.97 18.84 6.89
CA LEU A 46 -10.70 20.06 6.11
C LEU A 46 -11.87 21.07 6.18
N ARG A 47 -13.04 20.65 6.69
CA ARG A 47 -14.25 21.46 6.83
C ARG A 47 -14.96 21.07 8.12
N PRO A 48 -14.55 21.64 9.27
CA PRO A 48 -15.13 21.27 10.57
C PRO A 48 -16.65 21.49 10.70
N ASP A 49 -17.20 22.41 9.91
CA ASP A 49 -18.63 22.68 9.88
C ASP A 49 -19.45 21.69 9.03
N SER A 50 -18.79 20.75 8.34
CA SER A 50 -19.44 19.77 7.48
C SER A 50 -19.50 18.40 8.15
N PRO A 51 -20.69 17.90 8.57
CA PRO A 51 -20.81 16.60 9.20
C PRO A 51 -20.50 15.47 8.19
N ILE A 52 -19.71 14.49 8.65
CA ILE A 52 -19.39 13.26 7.90
C ILE A 52 -20.28 12.11 8.37
N THR A 53 -20.51 12.00 9.67
CA THR A 53 -21.39 10.97 10.22
C THR A 53 -22.78 10.99 9.60
N PHE A 54 -23.37 9.80 9.43
CA PHE A 54 -24.77 9.65 9.03
C PHE A 54 -25.70 9.41 10.22
N PHE A 55 -25.16 9.14 11.41
CA PHE A 55 -25.95 8.84 12.59
C PHE A 55 -26.55 10.11 13.18
N SER A 56 -27.86 10.08 13.47
CA SER A 56 -28.55 11.15 14.20
C SER A 56 -28.32 11.08 15.70
N ASP A 57 -28.03 9.89 16.21
CA ASP A 57 -27.60 9.67 17.58
C ASP A 57 -26.11 10.02 17.70
N LEU A 58 -25.82 11.11 18.41
CA LEU A 58 -24.46 11.61 18.57
C LEU A 58 -23.62 10.77 19.53
N GLU A 59 -24.24 10.11 20.51
CA GLU A 59 -23.57 9.20 21.44
C GLU A 59 -23.08 7.98 20.66
N LEU A 60 -23.96 7.34 19.88
CA LEU A 60 -23.60 6.24 18.98
C LEU A 60 -22.52 6.67 17.95
N ALA A 61 -22.65 7.87 17.38
CA ALA A 61 -21.68 8.38 16.42
C ALA A 61 -20.28 8.54 17.05
N GLN A 62 -20.22 9.02 18.30
CA GLN A 62 -18.97 9.15 19.05
C GLN A 62 -18.38 7.78 19.37
N ASP A 63 -19.18 6.83 19.86
CA ASP A 63 -18.74 5.46 20.14
C ASP A 63 -18.15 4.80 18.89
N VAL A 64 -18.80 4.98 17.73
CA VAL A 64 -18.31 4.49 16.43
C VAL A 64 -16.97 5.17 16.06
N ALA A 65 -16.87 6.48 16.26
CA ALA A 65 -15.62 7.22 15.99
C ALA A 65 -14.48 6.71 16.88
N ASP A 66 -14.70 6.53 18.17
CA ASP A 66 -13.71 6.09 19.14
C ASP A 66 -13.22 4.66 18.84
N VAL A 67 -14.14 3.75 18.49
CA VAL A 67 -13.81 2.37 18.10
C VAL A 67 -12.97 2.32 16.84
N PHE A 68 -13.25 3.17 15.84
CA PHE A 68 -12.57 3.13 14.54
C PHE A 68 -11.42 4.14 14.41
N LEU A 69 -11.16 4.99 15.39
CA LEU A 69 -10.02 5.92 15.39
C LEU A 69 -8.67 5.21 15.13
N PRO A 70 -8.33 4.08 15.77
CA PRO A 70 -7.09 3.38 15.47
C PRO A 70 -7.05 2.74 14.08
N ALA A 71 -8.20 2.44 13.46
CA ALA A 71 -8.26 1.71 12.19
C ALA A 71 -7.52 2.42 11.06
N GLY A 72 -7.63 3.75 10.98
CA GLY A 72 -6.92 4.55 9.98
C GLY A 72 -5.42 4.48 10.14
N ARG A 73 -4.93 4.68 11.37
CA ARG A 73 -3.51 4.64 11.71
C ARG A 73 -2.91 3.26 11.45
N ILE A 74 -3.60 2.21 11.87
CA ILE A 74 -3.23 0.81 11.69
C ILE A 74 -3.26 0.42 10.20
N GLY A 75 -4.28 0.84 9.45
CA GLY A 75 -4.38 0.59 8.02
C GLY A 75 -3.21 1.18 7.22
N VAL A 76 -2.78 2.40 7.57
CA VAL A 76 -1.60 3.03 6.94
C VAL A 76 -0.31 2.34 7.36
N ALA A 77 -0.12 2.00 8.63
CA ALA A 77 1.04 1.22 9.10
C ALA A 77 1.12 -0.13 8.37
N PHE A 78 -0.03 -0.78 8.17
CA PHE A 78 -0.12 -2.00 7.37
C PHE A 78 0.41 -1.80 5.94
N PHE A 79 0.02 -0.70 5.26
CA PHE A 79 0.54 -0.39 3.94
C PHE A 79 2.05 -0.17 3.94
N PHE A 80 2.63 0.46 4.96
CA PHE A 80 4.06 0.71 5.03
C PHE A 80 4.87 -0.57 5.19
N VAL A 81 4.48 -1.46 6.11
CA VAL A 81 5.13 -2.77 6.26
C VAL A 81 4.96 -3.62 5.00
N LEU A 82 3.75 -3.65 4.43
CA LEU A 82 3.45 -4.38 3.20
C LEU A 82 4.24 -3.85 2.00
N SER A 83 4.41 -2.52 1.88
CA SER A 83 5.20 -1.91 0.81
C SER A 83 6.66 -2.38 0.87
N GLY A 84 7.27 -2.35 2.05
CA GLY A 84 8.61 -2.88 2.28
C GLY A 84 8.73 -4.37 1.91
N PHE A 85 7.76 -5.17 2.36
CA PHE A 85 7.74 -6.61 2.08
C PHE A 85 7.65 -6.89 0.57
N VAL A 86 6.67 -6.32 -0.11
CA VAL A 86 6.43 -6.57 -1.55
C VAL A 86 7.57 -6.06 -2.41
N LEU A 87 8.16 -4.90 -2.07
CA LEU A 87 9.31 -4.38 -2.80
C LEU A 87 10.55 -5.25 -2.66
N ALA A 88 10.86 -5.70 -1.44
CA ALA A 88 11.99 -6.59 -1.21
C ALA A 88 11.77 -7.97 -1.86
N TRP A 89 10.54 -8.50 -1.82
CA TRP A 89 10.17 -9.76 -2.46
C TRP A 89 10.32 -9.72 -3.97
N SER A 90 9.81 -8.65 -4.61
CA SER A 90 9.79 -8.48 -6.06
C SER A 90 11.06 -7.86 -6.64
N ALA A 91 12.08 -7.58 -5.82
CA ALA A 91 13.30 -6.93 -6.24
C ALA A 91 14.14 -7.80 -7.18
N ILE A 92 14.33 -7.33 -8.41
CA ILE A 92 15.08 -8.01 -9.46
C ILE A 92 16.58 -7.74 -9.27
N PRO A 93 17.44 -8.77 -9.12
CA PRO A 93 18.88 -8.58 -9.06
C PRO A 93 19.40 -7.92 -10.35
N GLY A 94 20.28 -6.90 -10.21
CA GLY A 94 20.88 -6.21 -11.35
C GLY A 94 19.96 -5.28 -12.12
N GLU A 95 18.75 -5.02 -11.62
CA GLU A 95 17.86 -4.05 -12.24
C GLU A 95 18.44 -2.64 -12.20
N ARG A 96 18.28 -1.89 -13.31
CA ARG A 96 18.66 -0.48 -13.35
C ARG A 96 17.78 0.34 -12.41
N VAL A 97 18.40 1.14 -11.56
CA VAL A 97 17.70 2.03 -10.61
C VAL A 97 16.70 2.96 -11.31
N THR A 98 17.04 3.45 -12.51
CA THR A 98 16.13 4.27 -13.32
C THR A 98 14.87 3.52 -13.78
N ALA A 99 14.96 2.23 -14.08
CA ALA A 99 13.81 1.40 -14.44
C ALA A 99 12.91 1.17 -13.23
N PHE A 100 13.49 0.99 -12.04
CA PHE A 100 12.77 0.92 -10.79
C PHE A 100 12.00 2.23 -10.53
N TYR A 101 12.67 3.39 -10.53
CA TYR A 101 12.02 4.68 -10.27
C TYR A 101 10.92 4.96 -11.29
N ARG A 102 11.14 4.70 -12.58
CA ARG A 102 10.10 4.88 -13.59
C ARG A 102 8.83 4.11 -13.24
N ARG A 103 8.94 2.84 -12.82
CA ARG A 103 7.76 2.05 -12.44
C ARG A 103 7.06 2.61 -11.19
N ARG A 104 7.82 3.14 -10.21
CA ARG A 104 7.23 3.71 -8.99
C ARG A 104 6.52 5.04 -9.28
N VAL A 105 7.14 5.90 -10.04
CA VAL A 105 6.51 7.16 -10.51
C VAL A 105 5.22 6.87 -11.28
N LEU A 106 5.25 5.96 -12.24
CA LEU A 106 4.07 5.57 -13.02
C LEU A 106 2.98 4.88 -12.19
N LYS A 107 3.31 4.31 -11.04
CA LYS A 107 2.34 3.71 -10.12
C LYS A 107 1.63 4.76 -9.26
N ILE A 108 2.35 5.77 -8.76
CA ILE A 108 1.80 6.76 -7.81
C ILE A 108 1.20 7.97 -8.54
N PHE A 109 2.01 8.64 -9.36
CA PHE A 109 1.69 9.99 -9.84
C PHE A 109 0.44 10.09 -10.72
N PRO A 110 0.11 9.16 -11.61
CA PRO A 110 -1.09 9.29 -12.44
C PRO A 110 -2.38 9.39 -11.61
N ASN A 111 -2.56 8.51 -10.65
CA ASN A 111 -3.73 8.54 -9.76
C ASN A 111 -3.70 9.77 -8.84
N HIS A 112 -2.51 10.12 -8.32
CA HIS A 112 -2.33 11.29 -7.47
C HIS A 112 -2.69 12.59 -8.21
N ILE A 113 -2.16 12.81 -9.41
CA ILE A 113 -2.43 14.02 -10.21
C ILE A 113 -3.93 14.16 -10.51
N VAL A 114 -4.61 13.06 -10.88
CA VAL A 114 -6.04 13.10 -11.15
C VAL A 114 -6.84 13.46 -9.89
N THR A 115 -6.56 12.81 -8.76
CA THR A 115 -7.28 13.10 -7.51
C THR A 115 -6.91 14.47 -6.94
N TRP A 116 -5.68 14.92 -7.10
CA TRP A 116 -5.22 16.27 -6.75
C TRP A 116 -5.95 17.35 -7.56
N ALA A 117 -6.02 17.18 -8.90
CA ALA A 117 -6.71 18.12 -9.79
C ALA A 117 -8.21 18.19 -9.50
N LEU A 118 -8.85 17.02 -9.26
CA LEU A 118 -10.26 16.94 -8.86
C LEU A 118 -10.51 17.62 -7.52
N ALA A 119 -9.63 17.43 -6.53
CA ALA A 119 -9.77 18.07 -5.22
C ALA A 119 -9.64 19.59 -5.32
N LEU A 120 -8.66 20.10 -6.08
CA LEU A 120 -8.51 21.53 -6.33
C LEU A 120 -9.75 22.13 -7.02
N TRP A 121 -10.28 21.44 -8.02
CA TRP A 121 -11.45 21.90 -8.75
C TRP A 121 -12.72 21.91 -7.90
N LEU A 122 -12.92 20.86 -7.09
CA LEU A 122 -14.18 20.65 -6.36
C LEU A 122 -14.26 21.44 -5.05
N PHE A 123 -13.18 21.50 -4.26
CA PHE A 123 -13.26 22.06 -2.90
C PHE A 123 -11.99 22.72 -2.37
N ALA A 124 -10.84 22.54 -3.01
CA ALA A 124 -9.56 23.03 -2.50
C ALA A 124 -8.99 24.22 -3.31
N SER A 125 -9.83 24.92 -4.11
CA SER A 125 -9.41 26.03 -4.98
C SER A 125 -8.79 27.21 -4.23
N ALA A 126 -9.17 27.42 -2.97
CA ALA A 126 -8.62 28.47 -2.10
C ALA A 126 -7.30 28.11 -1.42
N THR A 127 -6.78 26.89 -1.64
CA THR A 127 -5.52 26.43 -1.03
C THR A 127 -4.35 27.29 -1.52
N PRO A 128 -3.48 27.81 -0.62
CA PRO A 128 -2.31 28.60 -1.00
C PRO A 128 -1.36 27.84 -1.94
N VAL A 129 -0.68 28.57 -2.82
CA VAL A 129 0.23 27.99 -3.83
C VAL A 129 1.28 27.09 -3.20
N GLU A 130 1.88 27.50 -2.09
CA GLU A 130 2.88 26.69 -1.36
C GLU A 130 2.33 25.32 -0.92
N ALA A 131 1.07 25.25 -0.50
CA ALA A 131 0.42 24.04 -0.03
C ALA A 131 0.03 23.13 -1.19
N TRP A 132 -0.67 23.64 -2.23
CA TRP A 132 -1.06 22.77 -3.35
C TRP A 132 0.13 22.31 -4.20
N LEU A 133 1.19 23.17 -4.33
CA LEU A 133 2.38 22.81 -5.08
C LEU A 133 3.21 21.75 -4.34
N SER A 134 3.42 21.91 -3.03
CA SER A 134 4.10 20.90 -2.22
C SER A 134 3.32 19.58 -2.17
N ASN A 135 1.98 19.64 -2.20
CA ASN A 135 1.14 18.45 -2.29
C ASN A 135 1.28 17.75 -3.65
N LEU A 136 1.29 18.50 -4.77
CA LEU A 136 1.50 17.94 -6.10
C LEU A 136 2.80 17.11 -6.19
N PHE A 137 3.88 17.60 -5.57
CA PHE A 137 5.17 16.91 -5.56
C PHE A 137 5.33 15.90 -4.40
N LEU A 138 4.31 15.70 -3.58
CA LEU A 138 4.32 14.77 -2.46
C LEU A 138 5.44 15.05 -1.45
N VAL A 139 5.64 16.32 -1.12
CA VAL A 139 6.60 16.78 -0.10
C VAL A 139 5.94 17.62 1.00
N HIS A 140 4.63 17.79 0.97
CA HIS A 140 3.87 18.64 1.88
C HIS A 140 3.94 18.20 3.35
N THR A 141 4.10 16.91 3.64
CA THR A 141 4.23 16.40 5.02
C THR A 141 5.62 16.62 5.64
N PHE A 142 6.58 17.18 4.89
CA PHE A 142 7.83 17.67 5.48
C PHE A 142 7.65 19.02 6.19
N SER A 143 6.52 19.70 6.00
CA SER A 143 6.09 20.85 6.79
C SER A 143 5.29 20.39 8.01
N ASN A 144 5.55 21.01 9.18
CA ASN A 144 4.76 20.78 10.40
C ASN A 144 3.51 21.68 10.48
N ARG A 145 3.27 22.52 9.47
CA ARG A 145 2.05 23.31 9.36
C ARG A 145 0.88 22.42 8.92
N PRO A 146 -0.20 22.30 9.73
CA PRO A 146 -1.34 21.43 9.41
C PRO A 146 -2.04 21.80 8.09
N ASP A 147 -2.13 23.11 7.78
CA ASP A 147 -2.71 23.64 6.55
C ASP A 147 -1.93 23.25 5.28
N ILE A 148 -0.65 22.96 5.41
CA ILE A 148 0.19 22.41 4.34
C ILE A 148 0.19 20.87 4.40
N ALA A 149 0.49 20.28 5.55
CA ALA A 149 0.71 18.85 5.71
C ALA A 149 -0.51 17.99 5.36
N MET A 150 -1.74 18.52 5.50
CA MET A 150 -2.99 17.81 5.22
C MET A 150 -3.79 18.45 4.07
N SER A 151 -3.12 19.25 3.22
CA SER A 151 -3.75 20.04 2.16
C SER A 151 -4.30 19.19 1.00
N VAL A 152 -5.19 19.81 0.21
CA VAL A 152 -5.75 19.36 -1.07
C VAL A 152 -6.52 18.05 -0.97
N ASN A 153 -5.86 16.91 -1.07
CA ASN A 153 -6.48 15.60 -0.95
C ASN A 153 -5.98 14.90 0.33
N PHE A 154 -6.82 14.88 1.36
CA PHE A 154 -6.43 14.42 2.69
C PHE A 154 -5.66 13.09 2.72
N PRO A 155 -6.06 12.01 2.03
CA PRO A 155 -5.32 10.74 2.03
C PRO A 155 -3.91 10.82 1.42
N SER A 156 -3.59 11.87 0.66
CA SER A 156 -2.30 11.96 -0.06
C SER A 156 -1.08 12.13 0.85
N TRP A 157 -1.28 12.48 2.13
CA TRP A 157 -0.17 12.63 3.08
C TRP A 157 0.72 11.39 3.18
N SER A 158 0.14 10.19 3.17
CA SER A 158 0.89 8.93 3.27
C SER A 158 1.75 8.63 2.04
N LEU A 159 1.38 9.19 0.87
CA LEU A 159 2.19 9.07 -0.35
C LEU A 159 3.54 9.77 -0.24
N CYS A 160 3.68 10.80 0.61
CA CYS A 160 4.97 11.43 0.91
C CYS A 160 5.93 10.39 1.52
N ALA A 161 5.43 9.57 2.45
CA ALA A 161 6.20 8.48 3.02
C ALA A 161 6.55 7.41 1.96
N GLU A 162 5.60 7.03 1.10
CA GLU A 162 5.88 6.09 0.00
C GLU A 162 6.93 6.62 -0.98
N VAL A 163 6.89 7.91 -1.33
CA VAL A 163 7.91 8.53 -2.20
C VAL A 163 9.29 8.46 -1.54
N LEU A 164 9.39 8.77 -0.24
CA LEU A 164 10.64 8.63 0.52
C LEU A 164 11.12 7.16 0.53
N PHE A 165 10.23 6.20 0.77
CA PHE A 165 10.55 4.77 0.75
C PHE A 165 11.12 4.35 -0.60
N TYR A 166 10.49 4.78 -1.69
CA TYR A 166 10.96 4.46 -3.04
C TYR A 166 12.28 5.14 -3.36
N ALA A 167 12.50 6.38 -2.91
CA ALA A 167 13.77 7.08 -3.08
C ALA A 167 14.93 6.33 -2.39
N LEU A 168 14.69 5.81 -1.19
CA LEU A 168 15.69 5.12 -0.38
C LEU A 168 15.78 3.61 -0.62
N PHE A 169 14.78 3.00 -1.29
CA PHE A 169 14.74 1.56 -1.51
C PHE A 169 15.99 0.97 -2.17
N PRO A 170 16.60 1.58 -3.22
CA PRO A 170 17.81 1.03 -3.83
C PRO A 170 19.00 0.94 -2.86
N LEU A 171 19.09 1.84 -1.90
CA LEU A 171 20.08 1.79 -0.82
C LEU A 171 19.70 0.69 0.19
N PHE A 172 18.49 0.70 0.69
CA PHE A 172 18.05 -0.23 1.72
C PHE A 172 18.05 -1.68 1.26
N ILE A 173 17.72 -1.98 0.01
CA ILE A 173 17.74 -3.36 -0.49
C ILE A 173 19.16 -3.94 -0.50
N VAL A 174 20.18 -3.10 -0.77
CA VAL A 174 21.59 -3.50 -0.70
C VAL A 174 21.98 -3.78 0.75
N LEU A 175 21.63 -2.88 1.68
CA LEU A 175 21.92 -3.05 3.11
C LEU A 175 21.22 -4.28 3.68
N VAL A 176 19.93 -4.43 3.44
CA VAL A 176 19.12 -5.55 3.91
C VAL A 176 19.65 -6.89 3.34
N ARG A 177 20.09 -6.93 2.08
CA ARG A 177 20.68 -8.13 1.49
C ARG A 177 22.04 -8.53 2.10
N ARG A 178 22.79 -7.61 2.69
CA ARG A 178 24.06 -7.87 3.39
C ARG A 178 23.86 -8.46 4.79
N ILE A 179 22.67 -8.35 5.39
CA ILE A 179 22.41 -8.95 6.71
C ILE A 179 22.50 -10.47 6.57
N SER A 180 23.33 -11.13 7.35
CA SER A 180 23.36 -12.60 7.40
C SER A 180 22.07 -13.15 8.03
N GLU A 181 21.64 -14.35 7.60
CA GLU A 181 20.36 -14.95 8.02
C GLU A 181 20.23 -15.03 9.54
N ARG A 182 21.29 -15.39 10.26
CA ARG A 182 21.31 -15.47 11.73
C ARG A 182 20.91 -14.17 12.44
N TRP A 183 21.06 -13.01 11.79
CA TRP A 183 20.77 -11.70 12.36
C TRP A 183 19.42 -11.12 11.92
N LEU A 184 18.70 -11.78 11.01
CA LEU A 184 17.44 -11.23 10.47
C LEU A 184 16.40 -10.97 11.57
N TRP A 185 16.25 -11.88 12.53
CA TRP A 185 15.32 -11.69 13.66
C TRP A 185 15.75 -10.55 14.59
N ALA A 186 17.05 -10.42 14.85
CA ALA A 186 17.57 -9.31 15.66
C ALA A 186 17.30 -7.96 14.98
N TRP A 187 17.51 -7.87 13.67
CA TRP A 187 17.20 -6.66 12.90
C TRP A 187 15.68 -6.38 12.83
N ALA A 188 14.85 -7.40 12.71
CA ALA A 188 13.40 -7.23 12.80
C ALA A 188 13.00 -6.66 14.17
N GLY A 189 13.55 -7.21 15.26
CA GLY A 189 13.37 -6.67 16.61
C GLY A 189 13.89 -5.24 16.75
N ALA A 190 15.03 -4.89 16.14
CA ALA A 190 15.56 -3.53 16.12
C ALA A 190 14.63 -2.54 15.39
N MET A 191 13.96 -2.96 14.30
CA MET A 191 12.97 -2.10 13.63
C MET A 191 11.73 -1.87 14.50
N VAL A 192 11.22 -2.90 15.19
CA VAL A 192 10.13 -2.76 16.16
C VAL A 192 10.54 -1.84 17.31
N ALA A 193 11.75 -1.99 17.85
CA ALA A 193 12.31 -1.09 18.85
C ALA A 193 12.45 0.35 18.32
N GLY A 194 12.77 0.53 17.02
CA GLY A 194 12.77 1.82 16.34
C GLY A 194 11.39 2.48 16.31
N VAL A 195 10.33 1.71 16.00
CA VAL A 195 8.94 2.20 16.07
C VAL A 195 8.61 2.65 17.50
N ALA A 196 8.96 1.86 18.52
CA ALA A 196 8.76 2.23 19.92
C ALA A 196 9.55 3.49 20.32
N ALA A 197 10.81 3.57 19.89
CA ALA A 197 11.65 4.75 20.14
C ALA A 197 11.06 6.02 19.50
N MET A 198 10.51 5.94 18.30
CA MET A 198 9.85 7.08 17.64
C MET A 198 8.59 7.51 18.40
N ALA A 199 7.81 6.58 18.95
CA ALA A 199 6.68 6.93 19.82
C ALA A 199 7.13 7.67 21.10
N VAL A 200 8.22 7.23 21.73
CA VAL A 200 8.82 7.92 22.88
C VAL A 200 9.33 9.32 22.48
N VAL A 201 10.06 9.43 21.37
CA VAL A 201 10.55 10.73 20.85
C VAL A 201 9.38 11.68 20.58
N THR A 202 8.31 11.19 19.95
CA THR A 202 7.09 11.97 19.72
C THR A 202 6.51 12.52 21.02
N LYS A 203 6.32 11.66 22.03
CA LYS A 203 5.68 12.05 23.29
C LYS A 203 6.54 13.02 24.11
N GLN A 204 7.85 12.79 24.17
CA GLN A 204 8.74 13.49 25.09
C GLN A 204 9.38 14.75 24.51
N PHE A 205 9.65 14.76 23.19
CA PHE A 205 10.49 15.80 22.57
C PHE A 205 9.77 16.63 21.51
N MET A 206 8.59 16.21 21.03
CA MET A 206 7.88 16.91 19.94
C MET A 206 6.69 17.74 20.45
N ALA A 207 6.61 18.05 21.73
CA ALA A 207 5.55 18.90 22.26
C ALA A 207 5.60 20.31 21.62
N GLY A 208 4.41 20.87 21.35
CA GLY A 208 4.26 22.23 20.82
C GLY A 208 3.18 22.32 19.72
N GLY A 209 2.79 23.54 19.41
CA GLY A 209 1.65 23.81 18.52
C GLY A 209 0.31 23.75 19.26
N ALA A 210 -0.78 23.96 18.50
CA ALA A 210 -2.16 23.83 19.00
C ALA A 210 -2.47 22.36 19.39
N PRO A 211 -3.53 22.11 20.19
CA PRO A 211 -4.05 20.77 20.39
C PRO A 211 -4.42 20.13 19.03
N SER A 212 -4.11 18.83 18.88
CA SER A 212 -4.51 18.09 17.68
C SER A 212 -6.02 17.83 17.69
N PRO A 213 -6.71 17.93 16.57
CA PRO A 213 -8.12 17.53 16.47
C PRO A 213 -8.32 16.01 16.44
N PHE A 214 -7.24 15.21 16.46
CA PHE A 214 -7.30 13.76 16.28
C PHE A 214 -6.90 12.95 17.53
N GLY A 215 -6.81 13.56 18.69
CA GLY A 215 -6.47 12.90 19.96
C GLY A 215 -5.78 13.84 20.96
N ASP A 216 -5.22 13.26 22.03
CA ASP A 216 -4.63 14.00 23.16
C ASP A 216 -3.20 14.49 22.90
N LEU A 217 -2.85 14.76 21.65
CA LEU A 217 -1.53 15.23 21.25
C LEU A 217 -1.57 16.70 20.83
N THR A 218 -0.39 17.32 20.79
CA THR A 218 -0.21 18.60 20.11
C THR A 218 -0.03 18.39 18.59
N ALA A 219 -0.23 19.44 17.81
CA ALA A 219 -0.08 19.40 16.35
C ALA A 219 1.32 18.91 15.92
N ASN A 220 2.37 19.32 16.63
CA ASN A 220 3.74 18.86 16.33
C ASN A 220 3.94 17.37 16.65
N GLN A 221 3.34 16.88 17.74
CA GLN A 221 3.39 15.46 18.08
C GLN A 221 2.62 14.63 17.06
N GLU A 222 1.41 15.05 16.67
CA GLU A 222 0.64 14.37 15.62
C GLU A 222 1.39 14.36 14.29
N TRP A 223 1.93 15.51 13.88
CA TRP A 223 2.73 15.60 12.67
C TRP A 223 3.94 14.68 12.70
N PHE A 224 4.80 14.77 13.70
CA PHE A 224 6.04 13.98 13.77
C PHE A 224 5.76 12.48 13.94
N GLY A 225 4.86 12.14 14.84
CA GLY A 225 4.53 10.75 15.17
C GLY A 225 3.73 10.04 14.09
N TYR A 226 2.97 10.77 13.26
CA TYR A 226 2.06 10.16 12.30
C TYR A 226 2.36 10.52 10.84
N ALA A 227 2.43 11.80 10.49
CA ALA A 227 2.49 12.25 9.11
C ALA A 227 3.90 12.43 8.55
N PHE A 228 4.91 12.75 9.39
CA PHE A 228 6.28 12.98 8.95
C PHE A 228 6.92 11.68 8.44
N PRO A 229 7.46 11.66 7.21
CA PRO A 229 7.87 10.42 6.55
C PRO A 229 9.04 9.66 7.21
N PRO A 230 10.11 10.28 7.74
CA PRO A 230 11.29 9.57 8.23
C PRO A 230 11.03 8.55 9.35
N PRO A 231 10.19 8.78 10.38
CA PRO A 231 9.87 7.78 11.39
C PRO A 231 9.22 6.51 10.80
N ARG A 232 8.50 6.62 9.69
CA ARG A 232 7.81 5.51 9.02
C ARG A 232 8.76 4.54 8.31
N LEU A 233 10.04 4.90 8.15
CA LEU A 233 11.06 4.03 7.59
C LEU A 233 11.26 2.73 8.40
N PHE A 234 11.05 2.76 9.71
CA PHE A 234 11.17 1.55 10.54
C PHE A 234 10.13 0.49 10.13
N GLU A 235 8.90 0.88 9.87
CA GLU A 235 7.84 -0.01 9.40
C GLU A 235 8.15 -0.57 7.99
N PHE A 236 8.62 0.29 7.10
CA PHE A 236 9.02 -0.11 5.75
C PHE A 236 10.19 -1.10 5.74
N VAL A 237 11.27 -0.80 6.49
CA VAL A 237 12.45 -1.68 6.57
C VAL A 237 12.12 -2.98 7.29
N LEU A 238 11.23 -2.95 8.31
CA LEU A 238 10.69 -4.17 8.92
C LEU A 238 10.08 -5.09 7.86
N GLY A 239 9.22 -4.55 7.00
CA GLY A 239 8.63 -5.31 5.90
C GLY A 239 9.67 -5.94 4.98
N MET A 240 10.75 -5.21 4.64
CA MET A 240 11.85 -5.75 3.82
C MET A 240 12.58 -6.92 4.50
N ILE A 241 12.81 -6.83 5.81
CA ILE A 241 13.47 -7.89 6.60
C ILE A 241 12.57 -9.11 6.70
N LEU A 242 11.26 -8.92 6.96
CA LEU A 242 10.28 -10.00 7.01
C LEU A 242 10.17 -10.77 5.69
N ALA A 243 10.22 -10.06 4.55
CA ALA A 243 10.28 -10.71 3.24
C ALA A 243 11.52 -11.60 3.10
N ARG A 244 12.66 -11.21 3.66
CA ARG A 244 13.87 -12.06 3.68
C ARG A 244 13.73 -13.25 4.60
N ILE A 245 13.12 -13.08 5.79
CA ILE A 245 12.86 -14.19 6.74
C ILE A 245 12.01 -15.26 6.05
N VAL A 246 10.92 -14.85 5.38
CA VAL A 246 10.07 -15.78 4.62
C VAL A 246 10.85 -16.42 3.46
N ALA A 247 11.61 -15.62 2.75
CA ALA A 247 12.40 -16.08 1.60
C ALA A 247 13.50 -17.09 1.99
N ALA A 248 14.06 -16.98 3.20
CA ALA A 248 15.02 -17.92 3.76
C ALA A 248 14.37 -19.17 4.40
N GLY A 249 13.04 -19.28 4.37
CA GLY A 249 12.31 -20.39 5.02
C GLY A 249 12.35 -20.35 6.55
N MET A 250 12.70 -19.22 7.15
CA MET A 250 12.89 -19.06 8.59
C MET A 250 11.59 -18.69 9.33
N TRP A 251 10.48 -18.50 8.61
CA TRP A 251 9.21 -18.21 9.26
C TRP A 251 8.68 -19.43 10.02
N PRO A 252 8.37 -19.30 11.32
CA PRO A 252 7.79 -20.41 12.08
C PRO A 252 6.41 -20.78 11.52
N ARG A 253 5.92 -21.99 11.86
CA ARG A 253 4.63 -22.49 11.36
C ARG A 253 3.42 -21.77 11.98
N ILE A 254 3.48 -20.44 12.05
CA ILE A 254 2.36 -19.61 12.52
C ILE A 254 1.50 -19.28 11.31
N GLY A 255 0.25 -19.77 11.34
CA GLY A 255 -0.74 -19.52 10.27
C GLY A 255 -1.48 -18.20 10.44
N LEU A 256 -2.43 -17.94 9.51
CA LEU A 256 -3.22 -16.71 9.51
C LEU A 256 -4.11 -16.56 10.75
N LEU A 257 -4.71 -17.65 11.25
CA LEU A 257 -5.63 -17.57 12.38
C LEU A 257 -4.98 -17.02 13.65
N PRO A 258 -3.86 -17.57 14.17
CA PRO A 258 -3.20 -17.00 15.35
C PRO A 258 -2.63 -15.59 15.08
N ALA A 259 -2.18 -15.29 13.86
CA ALA A 259 -1.74 -13.95 13.49
C ALA A 259 -2.88 -12.93 13.53
N THR A 260 -4.06 -13.31 13.04
CA THR A 260 -5.27 -12.48 13.09
C THR A 260 -5.78 -12.31 14.53
N ALA A 261 -5.76 -13.36 15.34
CA ALA A 261 -6.14 -13.26 16.75
C ALA A 261 -5.23 -12.27 17.50
N LEU A 262 -3.92 -12.33 17.27
CA LEU A 262 -2.99 -11.36 17.86
C LEU A 262 -3.21 -9.94 17.31
N PHE A 263 -3.60 -9.80 16.04
CA PHE A 263 -3.96 -8.52 15.47
C PHE A 263 -5.21 -7.93 16.13
N CYS A 264 -6.25 -8.73 16.37
CA CYS A 264 -7.44 -8.29 17.09
C CYS A 264 -7.10 -7.86 18.53
N LEU A 265 -6.21 -8.59 19.22
CA LEU A 265 -5.71 -8.21 20.55
C LEU A 265 -4.91 -6.90 20.48
N GLY A 266 -4.03 -6.74 19.50
CA GLY A 266 -3.26 -5.51 19.28
C GLY A 266 -4.16 -4.31 18.94
N TYR A 267 -5.23 -4.54 18.17
CA TYR A 267 -6.25 -3.52 17.87
C TYR A 267 -7.00 -3.12 19.15
N TRP A 268 -7.44 -4.08 19.94
CA TRP A 268 -8.08 -3.83 21.22
C TRP A 268 -7.13 -3.05 22.17
N ALA A 269 -5.86 -3.40 22.23
CA ALA A 269 -4.87 -2.64 22.98
C ALA A 269 -4.73 -1.20 22.47
N ALA A 270 -4.86 -0.97 21.15
CA ALA A 270 -4.79 0.38 20.60
C ALA A 270 -5.96 1.28 21.03
N LEU A 271 -7.09 0.71 21.48
CA LEU A 271 -8.22 1.47 22.04
C LEU A 271 -7.95 1.97 23.46
N THR A 272 -7.00 1.37 24.18
CA THR A 272 -6.73 1.64 25.61
C THR A 272 -5.38 2.27 25.87
N VAL A 273 -4.43 2.07 24.96
CA VAL A 273 -3.07 2.64 25.05
C VAL A 273 -3.08 4.09 24.58
N PRO A 274 -2.49 5.03 25.35
CA PRO A 274 -2.52 6.45 25.00
C PRO A 274 -1.68 6.77 23.75
N ASP A 275 -2.05 7.87 23.07
CA ASP A 275 -1.30 8.46 21.96
C ASP A 275 0.12 8.87 22.42
N PRO A 276 1.15 8.65 21.60
CA PRO A 276 1.20 8.09 20.25
C PRO A 276 1.53 6.59 20.22
N TYR A 277 1.54 5.88 21.36
CA TYR A 277 1.93 4.47 21.44
C TYR A 277 0.93 3.55 20.71
N ASN A 278 -0.33 3.99 20.54
CA ASN A 278 -1.37 3.28 19.80
C ASN A 278 -1.30 3.45 18.26
N PHE A 279 -0.40 4.31 17.73
CA PHE A 279 -0.37 4.58 16.28
C PHE A 279 -0.05 3.33 15.45
N SER A 280 0.99 2.62 15.82
CA SER A 280 1.37 1.38 15.15
C SER A 280 2.05 0.37 16.08
N LEU A 281 2.54 0.80 17.25
CA LEU A 281 3.34 -0.05 18.13
C LEU A 281 2.58 -1.30 18.59
N THR A 282 1.27 -1.17 18.91
CA THR A 282 0.43 -2.30 19.34
C THR A 282 0.17 -3.32 18.24
N THR A 283 0.28 -2.92 16.96
CA THR A 283 -0.14 -3.74 15.82
C THR A 283 0.96 -4.05 14.81
N VAL A 284 2.13 -3.38 14.87
CA VAL A 284 3.21 -3.58 13.89
C VAL A 284 3.73 -5.03 13.86
N VAL A 285 3.82 -5.68 15.03
CA VAL A 285 4.20 -7.10 15.11
C VAL A 285 3.13 -8.02 14.53
N PRO A 286 1.85 -7.96 14.95
CA PRO A 286 0.81 -8.78 14.34
C PRO A 286 0.59 -8.50 12.85
N ILE A 287 0.76 -7.27 12.37
CA ILE A 287 0.77 -6.96 10.92
C ILE A 287 1.87 -7.77 10.22
N GLY A 288 3.10 -7.71 10.73
CA GLY A 288 4.21 -8.50 10.21
C GLY A 288 3.91 -10.00 10.19
N MET A 289 3.27 -10.52 11.24
CA MET A 289 2.85 -11.93 11.32
C MET A 289 1.81 -12.29 10.26
N ILE A 290 0.79 -11.46 10.04
CA ILE A 290 -0.21 -11.67 9.00
C ILE A 290 0.45 -11.72 7.62
N LEU A 291 1.36 -10.78 7.32
CA LEU A 291 2.07 -10.74 6.04
C LEU A 291 2.92 -11.99 5.81
N CYS A 292 3.68 -12.42 6.81
CA CYS A 292 4.50 -13.61 6.73
C CYS A 292 3.67 -14.90 6.60
N ALA A 293 2.57 -15.00 7.36
CA ALA A 293 1.66 -16.13 7.29
C ALA A 293 0.98 -16.24 5.93
N ALA A 294 0.48 -15.11 5.39
CA ALA A 294 -0.13 -15.05 4.07
C ALA A 294 0.86 -15.39 2.95
N ALA A 295 2.07 -14.82 3.00
CA ALA A 295 3.12 -15.13 2.03
C ALA A 295 3.53 -16.60 2.07
N THR A 296 3.63 -17.20 3.25
CA THR A 296 3.97 -18.63 3.42
C THR A 296 2.85 -19.54 2.92
N SER A 297 1.58 -19.16 3.12
CA SER A 297 0.42 -19.85 2.55
C SER A 297 0.47 -19.86 1.02
N ASP A 298 0.72 -18.69 0.40
CA ASP A 298 0.89 -18.60 -1.06
C ASP A 298 2.06 -19.47 -1.58
N LEU A 299 3.17 -19.57 -0.83
CA LEU A 299 4.31 -20.41 -1.19
C LEU A 299 4.01 -21.90 -1.13
N ARG A 300 3.06 -22.31 -0.27
CA ARG A 300 2.59 -23.70 -0.18
C ARG A 300 1.55 -24.06 -1.25
N GLY A 301 1.04 -23.06 -1.97
CA GLY A 301 -0.05 -23.22 -2.93
C GLY A 301 -1.42 -23.35 -2.28
N ASP A 302 -1.59 -22.85 -1.06
CA ASP A 302 -2.87 -22.88 -0.35
C ASP A 302 -3.84 -21.86 -0.98
N ASP A 303 -4.97 -22.30 -1.51
CA ASP A 303 -6.03 -21.46 -2.10
C ASP A 303 -6.91 -20.80 -1.01
N GLY A 304 -6.29 -19.96 -0.18
CA GLY A 304 -6.97 -19.21 0.87
C GLY A 304 -7.92 -18.13 0.34
N PRO A 305 -8.85 -17.62 1.17
CA PRO A 305 -9.83 -16.63 0.75
C PRO A 305 -9.18 -15.32 0.23
N LEU A 306 -8.00 -14.96 0.74
CA LEU A 306 -7.25 -13.76 0.32
C LEU A 306 -6.66 -13.88 -1.09
N ALA A 307 -6.37 -15.11 -1.57
CA ALA A 307 -5.84 -15.37 -2.90
C ALA A 307 -6.93 -15.51 -3.98
N ARG A 308 -8.22 -15.56 -3.60
CA ARG A 308 -9.34 -15.70 -4.54
C ARG A 308 -9.45 -14.49 -5.47
N ARG A 309 -9.89 -14.73 -6.71
CA ARG A 309 -10.00 -13.70 -7.77
C ARG A 309 -10.69 -12.40 -7.34
N PRO A 310 -11.85 -12.42 -6.61
CA PRO A 310 -12.50 -11.18 -6.18
C PRO A 310 -11.63 -10.37 -5.22
N MET A 311 -10.98 -11.03 -4.25
CA MET A 311 -10.13 -10.36 -3.27
C MET A 311 -8.86 -9.78 -3.91
N VAL A 312 -8.25 -10.51 -4.85
CA VAL A 312 -7.10 -10.02 -5.63
C VAL A 312 -7.51 -8.83 -6.52
N TRP A 313 -8.71 -8.87 -7.11
CA TRP A 313 -9.23 -7.73 -7.87
C TRP A 313 -9.42 -6.49 -6.98
N LEU A 314 -10.05 -6.63 -5.82
CA LEU A 314 -10.20 -5.57 -4.83
C LEU A 314 -8.82 -5.02 -4.39
N GLY A 315 -7.85 -5.90 -4.17
CA GLY A 315 -6.48 -5.52 -3.84
C GLY A 315 -5.76 -4.75 -4.95
N ASN A 316 -6.06 -5.03 -6.22
CA ASN A 316 -5.52 -4.25 -7.35
C ASN A 316 -6.12 -2.84 -7.42
N VAL A 317 -7.40 -2.68 -7.04
CA VAL A 317 -8.12 -1.40 -7.01
C VAL A 317 -7.82 -0.60 -5.73
N SER A 318 -7.26 -1.23 -4.69
CA SER A 318 -7.13 -0.68 -3.33
C SER A 318 -6.39 0.64 -3.24
N PHE A 319 -5.38 0.87 -4.09
CA PHE A 319 -4.65 2.14 -4.14
C PHE A 319 -5.53 3.30 -4.64
N ALA A 320 -6.27 3.07 -5.72
CA ALA A 320 -7.26 4.03 -6.20
C ALA A 320 -8.38 4.22 -5.16
N PHE A 321 -8.85 3.13 -4.52
CA PHE A 321 -9.87 3.16 -3.46
C PHE A 321 -9.46 4.02 -2.27
N TYR A 322 -8.18 3.97 -1.88
CA TYR A 322 -7.63 4.81 -0.83
C TYR A 322 -7.62 6.29 -1.22
N LEU A 323 -7.15 6.62 -2.43
CA LEU A 323 -6.98 8.01 -2.85
C LEU A 323 -8.29 8.75 -3.10
N VAL A 324 -9.32 8.08 -3.63
CA VAL A 324 -10.61 8.72 -3.90
C VAL A 324 -11.43 8.99 -2.64
N GLN A 325 -11.07 8.42 -1.49
CA GLN A 325 -11.76 8.66 -0.21
C GLN A 325 -11.80 10.15 0.13
N GLY A 326 -10.73 10.89 -0.12
CA GLY A 326 -10.68 12.33 0.13
C GLY A 326 -11.76 13.11 -0.64
N ILE A 327 -12.10 12.65 -1.84
CA ILE A 327 -13.12 13.26 -2.69
C ILE A 327 -14.51 12.71 -2.32
N VAL A 328 -14.66 11.39 -2.28
CA VAL A 328 -15.98 10.76 -2.11
C VAL A 328 -16.52 10.98 -0.70
N ILE A 329 -15.68 10.89 0.32
CA ILE A 329 -16.12 11.05 1.71
C ILE A 329 -16.18 12.54 2.07
N PHE A 330 -15.09 13.29 1.95
CA PHE A 330 -15.02 14.64 2.51
C PHE A 330 -15.63 15.74 1.62
N TYR A 331 -15.89 15.43 0.35
CA TYR A 331 -16.67 16.28 -0.55
C TYR A 331 -18.03 15.65 -0.89
N GLY A 332 -18.04 14.41 -1.36
CA GLY A 332 -19.26 13.76 -1.83
C GLY A 332 -20.32 13.59 -0.74
N ARG A 333 -19.91 13.31 0.52
CA ARG A 333 -20.85 13.18 1.65
C ARG A 333 -21.58 14.50 1.91
N PRO A 334 -20.93 15.65 2.17
CA PRO A 334 -21.65 16.88 2.46
C PRO A 334 -22.29 17.54 1.23
N GLU A 335 -21.65 17.53 0.06
CA GLU A 335 -22.08 18.33 -1.09
C GLU A 335 -23.03 17.56 -2.03
N VAL A 336 -22.92 16.23 -2.12
CA VAL A 336 -23.74 15.42 -3.03
C VAL A 336 -24.84 14.67 -2.28
N LEU A 337 -24.51 14.01 -1.16
CA LEU A 337 -25.47 13.27 -0.35
C LEU A 337 -26.19 14.18 0.68
N GLY A 338 -25.69 15.40 0.87
CA GLY A 338 -26.20 16.37 1.83
C GLY A 338 -25.77 16.07 3.27
N THR A 339 -26.14 16.93 4.20
CA THR A 339 -25.71 16.89 5.61
C THR A 339 -26.74 16.22 6.55
N ARG A 340 -27.82 15.65 6.00
CA ARG A 340 -28.85 14.99 6.78
C ARG A 340 -28.30 13.78 7.52
N THR A 341 -28.71 13.62 8.77
CA THR A 341 -28.45 12.45 9.61
C THR A 341 -29.67 11.55 9.69
N TYR A 342 -29.49 10.31 10.06
CA TYR A 342 -30.51 9.26 10.01
C TYR A 342 -30.41 8.39 11.26
N GLU A 343 -31.50 7.67 11.57
CA GLU A 343 -31.49 6.59 12.54
C GLU A 343 -30.51 5.48 12.09
N THR A 344 -30.13 4.59 13.00
CA THR A 344 -29.04 3.61 12.82
C THR A 344 -29.18 2.79 11.53
N LEU A 345 -30.34 2.21 11.23
CA LEU A 345 -30.49 1.33 10.07
C LEU A 345 -30.41 2.09 8.72
N PRO A 346 -31.10 3.21 8.51
CA PRO A 346 -30.90 4.05 7.33
C PRO A 346 -29.49 4.62 7.23
N ALA A 347 -28.82 4.97 8.35
CA ALA A 347 -27.44 5.43 8.36
C ALA A 347 -26.47 4.36 7.83
N LEU A 348 -26.64 3.10 8.24
CA LEU A 348 -25.87 1.97 7.68
C LEU A 348 -26.12 1.79 6.18
N GLY A 349 -27.35 1.99 5.72
CA GLY A 349 -27.70 2.01 4.30
C GLY A 349 -26.95 3.10 3.53
N MET A 350 -26.86 4.32 4.10
CA MET A 350 -26.09 5.43 3.51
C MET A 350 -24.58 5.18 3.52
N LEU A 351 -24.03 4.56 4.55
CA LEU A 351 -22.64 4.11 4.58
C LEU A 351 -22.35 3.09 3.47
N LEU A 352 -23.27 2.15 3.22
CA LEU A 352 -23.14 1.22 2.09
C LEU A 352 -23.17 1.95 0.75
N VAL A 353 -24.06 2.93 0.56
CA VAL A 353 -24.09 3.78 -0.65
C VAL A 353 -22.75 4.50 -0.84
N LEU A 354 -22.21 5.10 0.22
CA LEU A 354 -20.92 5.79 0.19
C LEU A 354 -19.76 4.82 -0.14
N PHE A 355 -19.78 3.61 0.43
CA PHE A 355 -18.81 2.57 0.11
C PHE A 355 -18.87 2.16 -1.37
N LEU A 356 -20.06 1.93 -1.91
CA LEU A 356 -20.24 1.56 -3.31
C LEU A 356 -19.82 2.70 -4.25
N ALA A 357 -20.13 3.96 -3.90
CA ALA A 357 -19.69 5.14 -4.63
C ALA A 357 -18.16 5.25 -4.63
N ASN A 358 -17.51 5.02 -3.49
CA ASN A 358 -16.06 5.01 -3.38
C ASN A 358 -15.43 3.87 -4.20
N LEU A 359 -16.02 2.69 -4.17
CA LEU A 359 -15.57 1.53 -4.95
C LEU A 359 -15.71 1.78 -6.46
N LEU A 360 -16.81 2.38 -6.90
CA LEU A 360 -17.05 2.75 -8.28
C LEU A 360 -16.02 3.80 -8.75
N ALA A 361 -15.84 4.88 -7.98
CA ALA A 361 -14.84 5.91 -8.29
C ALA A 361 -13.42 5.33 -8.36
N ALA A 362 -13.08 4.42 -7.46
CA ALA A 362 -11.82 3.71 -7.43
C ALA A 362 -11.62 2.81 -8.66
N TRP A 363 -12.65 2.07 -9.04
CA TRP A 363 -12.62 1.23 -10.23
C TRP A 363 -12.47 2.06 -11.51
N LEU A 364 -13.13 3.20 -11.61
CA LEU A 364 -12.97 4.14 -12.73
C LEU A 364 -11.54 4.68 -12.78
N LEU A 365 -11.00 5.18 -11.67
CA LEU A 365 -9.62 5.70 -11.60
C LEU A 365 -8.60 4.61 -11.96
N TYR A 366 -8.77 3.40 -11.42
CA TYR A 366 -7.91 2.26 -11.73
C TYR A 366 -7.96 1.88 -13.21
N SER A 367 -9.18 1.76 -13.78
CA SER A 367 -9.38 1.24 -15.13
C SER A 367 -9.04 2.26 -16.21
N LEU A 368 -9.32 3.56 -15.98
CA LEU A 368 -9.13 4.61 -16.96
C LEU A 368 -7.75 5.29 -16.88
N VAL A 369 -7.11 5.27 -15.70
CA VAL A 369 -5.85 5.99 -15.49
C VAL A 369 -4.72 5.01 -15.15
N GLU A 370 -4.81 4.30 -14.03
CA GLU A 370 -3.70 3.50 -13.52
C GLU A 370 -3.31 2.35 -14.46
N GLN A 371 -4.27 1.52 -14.82
CA GLN A 371 -4.02 0.31 -15.59
C GLN A 371 -3.49 0.63 -17.03
N PRO A 372 -4.06 1.61 -17.77
CA PRO A 372 -3.53 1.98 -19.10
C PRO A 372 -2.10 2.53 -19.02
N VAL A 373 -1.82 3.41 -18.04
CA VAL A 373 -0.47 3.97 -17.83
C VAL A 373 0.53 2.87 -17.52
N MET A 374 0.19 1.98 -16.60
CA MET A 374 1.06 0.86 -16.21
C MET A 374 1.29 -0.11 -17.39
N ARG A 375 0.26 -0.44 -18.16
CA ARG A 375 0.40 -1.35 -19.32
C ARG A 375 1.28 -0.76 -20.41
N ARG A 376 1.13 0.54 -20.71
CA ARG A 376 1.82 1.20 -21.83
C ARG A 376 3.28 1.55 -21.50
N TRP A 377 3.56 2.00 -20.27
CA TRP A 377 4.85 2.63 -19.96
C TRP A 377 5.67 1.93 -18.87
N SER A 378 5.13 0.95 -18.10
CA SER A 378 5.92 0.27 -17.08
C SER A 378 6.83 -0.85 -17.61
N ARG A 379 6.55 -1.38 -18.81
CA ARG A 379 7.34 -2.47 -19.39
C ARG A 379 8.71 -1.97 -19.80
N SER A 380 9.78 -2.53 -19.23
CA SER A 380 11.13 -2.38 -19.77
C SER A 380 11.21 -3.15 -21.10
N LYS A 381 11.76 -2.52 -22.15
CA LYS A 381 12.11 -3.25 -23.38
C LYS A 381 13.05 -4.39 -22.97
N LYS A 382 12.67 -5.65 -23.21
CA LYS A 382 13.56 -6.80 -23.03
C LYS A 382 14.84 -6.52 -23.82
N ARG A 383 15.99 -6.48 -23.14
CA ARG A 383 17.28 -6.46 -23.82
C ARG A 383 17.40 -7.78 -24.59
N PRO A 384 17.75 -7.78 -25.89
CA PRO A 384 18.09 -9.02 -26.57
C PRO A 384 19.15 -9.76 -25.76
N ALA A 385 19.03 -11.08 -25.65
CA ALA A 385 20.03 -11.88 -24.96
C ALA A 385 21.42 -11.58 -25.56
N PRO A 386 22.48 -11.37 -24.73
CA PRO A 386 23.82 -11.24 -25.26
C PRO A 386 24.17 -12.54 -25.98
N GLY A 387 24.28 -12.52 -27.31
CA GLY A 387 24.65 -13.70 -28.10
C GLY A 387 23.71 -14.05 -29.26
N ALA A 388 22.58 -13.38 -29.44
CA ALA A 388 21.85 -13.50 -30.71
C ALA A 388 22.57 -12.67 -31.76
N ALA A 389 23.49 -13.30 -32.48
CA ALA A 389 24.06 -12.77 -33.73
C ALA A 389 22.89 -12.44 -34.68
N PRO A 390 22.97 -11.36 -35.50
CA PRO A 390 21.98 -11.11 -36.53
C PRO A 390 21.94 -12.31 -37.44
N GLY A 391 20.82 -13.05 -37.39
CA GLY A 391 20.60 -14.19 -38.26
C GLY A 391 20.81 -13.80 -39.69
N THR A 392 21.81 -14.39 -40.32
CA THR A 392 21.94 -14.47 -41.78
C THR A 392 20.60 -14.95 -42.31
N ALA A 393 19.97 -14.10 -43.10
CA ALA A 393 18.78 -14.45 -43.83
C ALA A 393 19.07 -15.72 -44.65
N GLN A 394 18.64 -16.88 -44.16
CA GLN A 394 18.60 -18.07 -44.97
C GLN A 394 17.53 -17.83 -46.05
N THR A 395 18.01 -17.54 -47.27
CA THR A 395 17.22 -17.61 -48.50
C THR A 395 16.65 -19.02 -48.61
N ALA A 396 15.37 -19.16 -48.46
CA ALA A 396 14.64 -20.42 -48.72
C ALA A 396 14.94 -20.88 -50.13
N PRO A 397 15.25 -22.18 -50.37
CA PRO A 397 15.42 -22.69 -51.72
C PRO A 397 14.07 -22.63 -52.44
N ARG A 398 14.09 -21.98 -53.62
CA ARG A 398 12.99 -21.88 -54.57
C ARG A 398 12.66 -23.29 -55.07
N ASN A 399 11.58 -23.87 -54.58
CA ASN A 399 11.05 -25.16 -55.04
C ASN A 399 10.50 -24.97 -56.46
N LYS A 400 11.21 -25.49 -57.46
CA LYS A 400 10.71 -25.63 -58.82
C LYS A 400 9.66 -26.73 -58.81
N GLY A 401 8.41 -26.39 -59.04
CA GLY A 401 7.33 -27.35 -59.24
C GLY A 401 7.55 -28.27 -60.45
N PRO A 402 6.98 -29.47 -60.43
CA PRO A 402 7.11 -30.41 -61.49
C PRO A 402 6.28 -30.00 -62.73
N VAL A 403 6.87 -30.19 -63.91
CA VAL A 403 6.29 -30.04 -65.26
C VAL A 403 5.18 -31.06 -65.39
N PRO A 404 3.99 -30.76 -65.99
CA PRO A 404 2.99 -31.75 -66.29
C PRO A 404 3.36 -32.47 -67.59
N SER A 405 3.59 -33.79 -67.48
CA SER A 405 3.61 -34.70 -68.67
C SER A 405 2.17 -35.03 -69.02
N GLY A 406 1.81 -34.73 -70.25
CA GLY A 406 0.54 -35.07 -70.83
C GLY A 406 0.48 -36.54 -71.30
N GLU A 407 -0.69 -36.86 -71.71
CA GLU A 407 -1.17 -37.96 -72.60
C GLU A 407 -1.97 -39.09 -71.96
N VAL A 408 -3.15 -39.13 -72.39
CA VAL A 408 -3.88 -39.96 -73.39
C VAL A 408 -4.68 -41.10 -72.68
N VAL A 409 -5.89 -41.08 -72.79
CA VAL A 409 -7.07 -41.71 -73.37
C VAL A 409 -8.32 -41.34 -72.59
#